data_a1b2100f01f2515a0c4a3f1cd8848c02
#
_entry.id   a1b2100f01f2515a0c4a3f1cd8848c02
#
_cell.length_a   1.000
_cell.length_b   1.000
_cell.length_c   1.000
_cell.angle_alpha   90.00
_cell.angle_beta   90.00
_cell.angle_gamma   90.00
#
_symmetry.space_group_name_H-M   'P 1'
#
loop_
_entity.id
_entity.type
_entity.pdbx_description
1 polymer ?
#
loop_
_entity_poly.entity_id
_entity_poly.type
_entity_poly.pdbx_seq_one_letter_code
_entity_poly.pdbx_strand_id
1 'polypeptide(L)'
;MNKEEIVKNKIYKIIDKISIGEIRKITKKCPSLRGILLGYLAEERFHKLILKNKKINDIRKHDDHDRKNNKADRDFLYKQKHRISVQLKSVQTNSIKWDEKNKRFLATVQNDASCKREITLPNGEKIRTTNYKVGDYDILAVPLYPFCSKWIYAYKLNKNCKKSTYKKYSESQRKYLLSTTEKITYPLEKGWTTNLDTIIKEVVNENNK
;
A
#
# COMPACT_ATOMS: atom_id res chain seq x y z
N MET A 1 20.60 24.27 -20.24
CA MET A 1 20.08 22.93 -19.88
C MET A 1 21.22 22.14 -19.24
N ASN A 2 21.03 21.66 -18.02
CA ASN A 2 22.02 20.85 -17.29
C ASN A 2 22.25 19.51 -18.02
N LYS A 3 23.49 18.96 -17.98
CA LYS A 3 23.82 17.67 -18.59
C LYS A 3 22.92 16.52 -18.12
N GLU A 4 22.51 16.52 -16.85
CA GLU A 4 21.56 15.56 -16.29
C GLU A 4 20.18 15.66 -16.93
N GLU A 5 19.70 16.87 -17.16
CA GLU A 5 18.41 17.13 -17.80
C GLU A 5 18.39 16.66 -19.26
N ILE A 6 19.52 16.83 -19.98
CA ILE A 6 19.68 16.28 -21.33
C ILE A 6 19.55 14.75 -21.34
N VAL A 7 20.17 14.06 -20.37
CA VAL A 7 20.10 12.60 -20.27
C VAL A 7 18.68 12.16 -19.91
N LYS A 8 18.03 12.79 -18.93
CA LYS A 8 16.63 12.52 -18.56
C LYS A 8 15.69 12.65 -19.77
N ASN A 9 15.83 13.73 -20.55
CA ASN A 9 15.03 13.94 -21.75
C ASN A 9 15.26 12.87 -22.83
N LYS A 10 16.49 12.35 -22.97
CA LYS A 10 16.76 11.21 -23.87
C LYS A 10 16.05 9.95 -23.41
N ILE A 11 16.02 9.67 -22.09
CA ILE A 11 15.30 8.52 -21.51
C ILE A 11 13.80 8.64 -21.80
N TYR A 12 13.19 9.81 -21.57
CA TYR A 12 11.76 10.01 -21.87
C TYR A 12 11.45 9.79 -23.36
N LYS A 13 12.30 10.28 -24.26
CA LYS A 13 12.15 10.03 -25.71
C LYS A 13 12.21 8.55 -26.10
N ILE A 14 12.93 7.72 -25.34
CA ILE A 14 12.94 6.26 -25.53
C ILE A 14 11.61 5.68 -25.03
N ILE A 15 11.14 6.10 -23.84
CA ILE A 15 9.89 5.64 -23.26
C ILE A 15 8.70 5.96 -24.16
N ASP A 16 8.66 7.16 -24.73
CA ASP A 16 7.60 7.62 -25.63
C ASP A 16 7.49 6.79 -26.92
N LYS A 17 8.57 6.10 -27.32
CA LYS A 17 8.61 5.21 -28.48
C LYS A 17 8.14 3.78 -28.16
N ILE A 18 8.01 3.41 -26.88
CA ILE A 18 7.59 2.06 -26.50
C ILE A 18 6.10 1.90 -26.80
N SER A 19 5.77 0.92 -27.63
CA SER A 19 4.39 0.62 -27.95
C SER A 19 3.68 -0.10 -26.79
N ILE A 20 2.35 0.06 -26.73
CA ILE A 20 1.52 -0.70 -25.76
C ILE A 20 1.68 -2.22 -25.96
N GLY A 21 1.91 -2.66 -27.21
CA GLY A 21 2.17 -4.06 -27.53
C GLY A 21 3.45 -4.59 -26.87
N GLU A 22 4.52 -3.80 -26.91
CA GLU A 22 5.79 -4.15 -26.24
C GLU A 22 5.63 -4.19 -24.72
N ILE A 23 4.99 -3.18 -24.12
CA ILE A 23 4.71 -3.17 -22.67
C ILE A 23 3.92 -4.43 -22.29
N ARG A 24 2.87 -4.78 -23.05
CA ARG A 24 2.07 -6.00 -22.81
C ARG A 24 2.91 -7.26 -22.90
N LYS A 25 3.78 -7.38 -23.92
CA LYS A 25 4.67 -8.53 -24.11
C LYS A 25 5.64 -8.69 -22.95
N ILE A 26 6.28 -7.60 -22.51
CA ILE A 26 7.25 -7.59 -21.41
C ILE A 26 6.56 -7.93 -20.08
N THR A 27 5.45 -7.27 -19.76
CA THR A 27 4.73 -7.51 -18.51
C THR A 27 4.13 -8.90 -18.38
N LYS A 28 3.79 -9.56 -19.50
CA LYS A 28 3.40 -10.99 -19.49
C LYS A 28 4.55 -11.89 -19.05
N LYS A 29 5.78 -11.60 -19.51
CA LYS A 29 6.97 -12.42 -19.24
C LYS A 29 7.67 -12.08 -17.91
N CYS A 30 7.49 -10.86 -17.39
CA CYS A 30 8.20 -10.34 -16.21
C CYS A 30 7.20 -10.03 -15.08
N PRO A 31 6.90 -11.00 -14.18
CA PRO A 31 5.94 -10.82 -13.09
C PRO A 31 6.30 -9.66 -12.14
N SER A 32 7.59 -9.44 -11.88
CA SER A 32 8.05 -8.32 -11.03
C SER A 32 7.73 -6.96 -11.65
N LEU A 33 8.04 -6.77 -12.94
CA LEU A 33 7.70 -5.54 -13.66
C LEU A 33 6.19 -5.30 -13.70
N ARG A 34 5.40 -6.36 -13.93
CA ARG A 34 3.94 -6.29 -13.85
C ARG A 34 3.47 -5.81 -12.48
N GLY A 35 4.05 -6.36 -11.41
CA GLY A 35 3.72 -5.95 -10.03
C GLY A 35 4.05 -4.48 -9.77
N ILE A 36 5.21 -4.02 -10.19
CA ILE A 36 5.65 -2.61 -10.07
C ILE A 36 4.69 -1.69 -10.84
N LEU A 37 4.42 -1.99 -12.11
CA LEU A 37 3.53 -1.19 -12.95
C LEU A 37 2.12 -1.10 -12.35
N LEU A 38 1.55 -2.22 -11.90
CA LEU A 38 0.23 -2.24 -11.26
C LEU A 38 0.24 -1.48 -9.93
N GLY A 39 1.34 -1.51 -9.19
CA GLY A 39 1.52 -0.72 -7.96
C GLY A 39 1.41 0.78 -8.23
N TYR A 40 2.21 1.31 -9.14
CA TYR A 40 2.16 2.74 -9.50
C TYR A 40 0.82 3.15 -10.13
N LEU A 41 0.23 2.31 -10.97
CA LEU A 41 -1.11 2.58 -11.50
C LEU A 41 -2.17 2.64 -10.38
N ALA A 42 -2.08 1.76 -9.38
CA ALA A 42 -2.98 1.78 -8.24
C ALA A 42 -2.82 3.08 -7.43
N GLU A 43 -1.58 3.53 -7.20
CA GLU A 43 -1.32 4.81 -6.52
C GLU A 43 -1.92 6.00 -7.26
N GLU A 44 -1.74 6.08 -8.58
CA GLU A 44 -2.29 7.15 -9.41
C GLU A 44 -3.83 7.12 -9.44
N ARG A 45 -4.43 5.94 -9.51
CA ARG A 45 -5.89 5.79 -9.47
C ARG A 45 -6.45 6.15 -8.08
N PHE A 46 -5.76 5.79 -7.02
CA PHE A 46 -6.12 6.18 -5.66
C PHE A 46 -6.04 7.71 -5.49
N HIS A 47 -4.96 8.34 -5.97
CA HIS A 47 -4.84 9.79 -5.94
C HIS A 47 -6.03 10.49 -6.62
N LYS A 48 -6.40 10.06 -7.83
CA LYS A 48 -7.59 10.57 -8.54
C LYS A 48 -8.90 10.33 -7.79
N LEU A 49 -8.99 9.26 -7.01
CA LEU A 49 -10.16 8.96 -6.19
C LEU A 49 -10.26 9.92 -5.01
N ILE A 50 -9.17 10.14 -4.26
CA ILE A 50 -9.19 11.03 -3.08
C ILE A 50 -9.32 12.50 -3.46
N LEU A 51 -8.82 12.94 -4.63
CA LEU A 51 -9.01 14.30 -5.16
C LEU A 51 -10.49 14.65 -5.38
N LYS A 52 -11.35 13.67 -5.64
CA LYS A 52 -12.80 13.87 -5.82
C LYS A 52 -13.55 14.02 -4.50
N ASN A 53 -12.94 13.70 -3.38
CA ASN A 53 -13.59 13.80 -2.07
C ASN A 53 -13.41 15.20 -1.50
N LYS A 54 -14.50 16.01 -1.51
CA LYS A 54 -14.51 17.40 -1.02
C LYS A 54 -14.10 17.57 0.44
N LYS A 55 -14.07 16.50 1.24
CA LYS A 55 -13.64 16.53 2.64
C LYS A 55 -12.12 16.33 2.79
N ILE A 56 -11.42 16.00 1.69
CA ILE A 56 -9.99 15.73 1.66
C ILE A 56 -9.28 16.90 0.99
N ASN A 57 -8.22 17.37 1.62
CA ASN A 57 -7.34 18.43 1.10
C ASN A 57 -5.89 18.19 1.55
N ASP A 58 -4.97 19.06 1.12
CA ASP A 58 -3.53 18.97 1.42
C ASP A 58 -3.00 17.52 1.26
N ILE A 59 -3.21 16.97 0.06
CA ILE A 59 -2.75 15.61 -0.29
C ILE A 59 -1.26 15.66 -0.58
N ARG A 60 -0.48 14.85 0.13
CA ARG A 60 0.97 14.72 -0.05
C ARG A 60 1.30 13.31 -0.52
N LYS A 61 2.15 13.23 -1.53
CA LYS A 61 2.82 11.99 -1.92
C LYS A 61 4.19 11.98 -1.23
N HIS A 62 4.54 10.88 -0.62
CA HIS A 62 5.87 10.69 -0.05
C HIS A 62 6.82 10.08 -1.07
N ASP A 63 8.09 10.43 -0.96
CA ASP A 63 9.14 9.88 -1.82
C ASP A 63 9.43 8.43 -1.40
N ASP A 64 9.40 7.51 -2.34
CA ASP A 64 9.74 6.10 -2.14
C ASP A 64 11.18 5.91 -1.63
N HIS A 65 12.05 6.93 -1.83
CA HIS A 65 13.44 6.93 -1.39
C HIS A 65 13.66 7.57 -0.01
N ASP A 66 12.70 8.36 0.52
CA ASP A 66 12.80 8.91 1.88
C ASP A 66 12.43 7.89 2.95
N ARG A 67 13.33 6.95 3.15
CA ARG A 67 13.15 5.78 4.02
C ARG A 67 13.17 6.08 5.51
N LYS A 68 13.65 7.27 5.90
CA LYS A 68 13.78 7.64 7.33
C LYS A 68 12.52 8.25 7.89
N ASN A 69 11.84 9.07 7.11
CA ASN A 69 10.76 9.92 7.61
C ASN A 69 9.37 9.45 7.16
N ASN A 70 9.28 8.73 6.04
CA ASN A 70 8.00 8.37 5.46
C ASN A 70 7.71 6.87 5.61
N LYS A 71 6.59 6.58 6.27
CA LYS A 71 6.10 5.23 6.55
C LYS A 71 4.82 4.91 5.80
N ALA A 72 4.31 5.87 5.02
CA ALA A 72 3.12 5.78 4.21
C ALA A 72 3.41 6.29 2.79
N ASP A 73 2.65 5.85 1.81
CA ASP A 73 2.82 6.31 0.43
C ASP A 73 2.17 7.69 0.23
N ARG A 74 1.14 7.99 1.00
CA ARG A 74 0.43 9.27 0.97
C ARG A 74 -0.11 9.65 2.34
N ASP A 75 -0.29 10.96 2.53
CA ASP A 75 -1.14 11.50 3.58
C ASP A 75 -2.03 12.64 3.05
N PHE A 76 -3.08 12.95 3.79
CA PHE A 76 -3.99 14.04 3.47
C PHE A 76 -4.66 14.58 4.73
N LEU A 77 -5.18 15.81 4.66
CA LEU A 77 -6.04 16.37 5.69
C LEU A 77 -7.50 16.03 5.41
N TYR A 78 -8.17 15.44 6.38
CA TYR A 78 -9.62 15.21 6.36
C TYR A 78 -10.33 16.31 7.16
N LYS A 79 -11.30 16.98 6.52
CA LYS A 79 -12.04 18.13 7.08
C LYS A 79 -11.12 19.22 7.65
N GLN A 80 -9.97 19.48 6.99
CA GLN A 80 -8.96 20.48 7.37
C GLN A 80 -8.37 20.32 8.79
N LYS A 81 -8.61 19.20 9.46
CA LYS A 81 -8.23 18.99 10.86
C LYS A 81 -7.39 17.74 11.10
N HIS A 82 -7.76 16.62 10.50
CA HIS A 82 -7.18 15.33 10.83
C HIS A 82 -6.22 14.87 9.72
N ARG A 83 -4.94 14.72 10.03
CA ARG A 83 -3.96 14.14 9.11
C ARG A 83 -4.13 12.62 9.11
N ILE A 84 -4.36 12.05 7.93
CA ILE A 84 -4.58 10.61 7.72
C ILE A 84 -3.50 10.10 6.78
N SER A 85 -2.79 9.07 7.19
CA SER A 85 -1.74 8.41 6.41
C SER A 85 -2.22 7.09 5.81
N VAL A 86 -1.91 6.87 4.53
CA VAL A 86 -2.36 5.71 3.76
C VAL A 86 -1.17 5.00 3.13
N GLN A 87 -1.06 3.70 3.40
CA GLN A 87 -0.15 2.79 2.72
C GLN A 87 -0.92 2.05 1.65
N LEU A 88 -0.45 2.13 0.40
CA LEU A 88 -1.04 1.38 -0.71
C LEU A 88 -0.23 0.12 -1.00
N LYS A 89 -0.91 -0.98 -1.13
CA LYS A 89 -0.29 -2.28 -1.47
C LYS A 89 -1.16 -3.03 -2.47
N SER A 90 -0.54 -3.57 -3.50
CA SER A 90 -1.25 -4.37 -4.51
C SER A 90 -1.37 -5.83 -4.09
N VAL A 91 -2.43 -6.47 -4.59
CA VAL A 91 -2.58 -7.93 -4.47
C VAL A 91 -1.46 -8.62 -5.25
N GLN A 92 -0.81 -9.60 -4.64
CA GLN A 92 0.12 -10.49 -5.32
C GLN A 92 -0.66 -11.38 -6.30
N THR A 93 -0.60 -11.08 -7.58
CA THR A 93 -1.43 -11.75 -8.60
C THR A 93 -1.21 -13.25 -8.70
N ASN A 94 -0.01 -13.73 -8.37
CA ASN A 94 0.32 -15.17 -8.32
C ASN A 94 -0.22 -15.88 -7.08
N SER A 95 -0.71 -15.15 -6.09
CA SER A 95 -1.31 -15.70 -4.86
C SER A 95 -2.83 -15.88 -4.97
N ILE A 96 -3.45 -15.40 -6.04
CA ILE A 96 -4.90 -15.46 -6.21
C ILE A 96 -5.34 -16.92 -6.43
N LYS A 97 -6.24 -17.40 -5.57
CA LYS A 97 -6.81 -18.73 -5.62
C LYS A 97 -8.33 -18.67 -5.43
N TRP A 98 -9.04 -19.58 -6.08
CA TRP A 98 -10.46 -19.77 -5.84
C TRP A 98 -10.67 -20.76 -4.68
N ASP A 99 -11.47 -20.37 -3.70
CA ASP A 99 -11.89 -21.18 -2.55
C ASP A 99 -13.28 -21.76 -2.85
N GLU A 100 -13.32 -23.00 -3.33
CA GLU A 100 -14.56 -23.67 -3.71
C GLU A 100 -15.54 -23.81 -2.56
N LYS A 101 -15.03 -24.08 -1.35
CA LYS A 101 -15.85 -24.26 -0.16
C LYS A 101 -16.62 -22.99 0.22
N ASN A 102 -15.96 -21.85 0.17
CA ASN A 102 -16.52 -20.58 0.59
C ASN A 102 -16.94 -19.69 -0.58
N LYS A 103 -16.85 -20.20 -1.83
CA LYS A 103 -17.23 -19.49 -3.07
C LYS A 103 -16.65 -18.06 -3.15
N ARG A 104 -15.35 -17.93 -2.91
CA ARG A 104 -14.65 -16.65 -2.88
C ARG A 104 -13.22 -16.76 -3.39
N PHE A 105 -12.67 -15.66 -3.86
CA PHE A 105 -11.23 -15.56 -4.10
C PHE A 105 -10.49 -15.34 -2.80
N LEU A 106 -9.32 -15.96 -2.69
CA LEU A 106 -8.31 -15.72 -1.64
C LEU A 106 -7.08 -15.14 -2.31
N ALA A 107 -6.45 -14.18 -1.66
CA ALA A 107 -5.18 -13.65 -2.13
C ALA A 107 -4.34 -13.10 -0.97
N THR A 108 -3.09 -12.77 -1.28
CA THR A 108 -2.13 -12.18 -0.35
C THR A 108 -1.73 -10.80 -0.85
N VAL A 109 -1.60 -9.88 0.09
CA VAL A 109 -1.04 -8.55 -0.10
C VAL A 109 0.30 -8.51 0.60
N GLN A 110 1.36 -8.06 -0.06
CA GLN A 110 2.65 -7.85 0.58
C GLN A 110 2.61 -6.53 1.35
N ASN A 111 2.73 -6.63 2.69
CA ASN A 111 2.59 -5.50 3.61
C ASN A 111 3.89 -5.26 4.37
N ASP A 112 4.95 -4.96 3.62
CA ASP A 112 6.24 -4.58 4.17
C ASP A 112 6.93 -3.50 3.34
N ALA A 113 8.01 -2.96 3.86
CA ALA A 113 8.83 -2.00 3.15
C ALA A 113 9.71 -2.69 2.10
N SER A 114 10.08 -1.97 1.05
CA SER A 114 10.91 -2.46 -0.05
C SER A 114 12.32 -2.89 0.39
N CYS A 115 12.80 -2.34 1.51
CA CYS A 115 14.11 -2.68 2.07
C CYS A 115 14.10 -2.69 3.60
N LYS A 116 15.10 -3.38 4.19
CA LYS A 116 15.34 -3.37 5.63
C LYS A 116 15.74 -1.96 6.08
N ARG A 117 15.11 -1.47 7.14
CA ARG A 117 15.43 -0.24 7.83
C ARG A 117 15.56 -0.47 9.34
N GLU A 118 16.33 0.36 10.00
CA GLU A 118 16.33 0.38 11.46
C GLU A 118 15.07 1.09 11.95
N ILE A 119 14.38 0.48 12.88
CA ILE A 119 13.20 1.04 13.54
C ILE A 119 13.36 0.91 15.05
N THR A 120 12.82 1.88 15.78
CA THR A 120 12.71 1.82 17.25
C THR A 120 11.31 1.37 17.62
N LEU A 121 11.21 0.31 18.39
CA LEU A 121 9.94 -0.19 18.94
C LEU A 121 9.48 0.66 20.12
N PRO A 122 8.20 0.62 20.52
CA PRO A 122 7.68 1.38 21.67
C PRO A 122 8.38 1.07 23.01
N ASN A 123 8.99 -0.09 23.15
CA ASN A 123 9.80 -0.47 24.31
C ASN A 123 11.26 0.03 24.27
N GLY A 124 11.62 0.87 23.27
CA GLY A 124 12.95 1.43 23.09
C GLY A 124 13.92 0.52 22.32
N GLU A 125 13.56 -0.72 22.03
CA GLU A 125 14.41 -1.66 21.30
C GLU A 125 14.57 -1.26 19.84
N LYS A 126 15.81 -1.31 19.33
CA LYS A 126 16.12 -1.06 17.92
C LYS A 126 16.28 -2.37 17.16
N ILE A 127 15.60 -2.48 16.03
CA ILE A 127 15.69 -3.66 15.15
C ILE A 127 15.81 -3.25 13.69
N ARG A 128 16.46 -4.09 12.89
CA ARG A 128 16.55 -3.90 11.44
C ARG A 128 15.61 -4.87 10.72
N THR A 129 14.57 -4.30 10.09
CA THR A 129 13.48 -5.10 9.51
C THR A 129 12.83 -4.43 8.30
N THR A 130 12.11 -5.22 7.48
CA THR A 130 11.17 -4.71 6.46
C THR A 130 9.76 -4.54 7.02
N ASN A 131 9.44 -5.15 8.17
CA ASN A 131 8.09 -5.08 8.75
C ASN A 131 7.71 -3.66 9.12
N TYR A 132 6.47 -3.30 8.87
CA TYR A 132 5.85 -2.11 9.46
C TYR A 132 5.52 -2.36 10.93
N LYS A 133 5.47 -1.28 11.71
CA LYS A 133 4.93 -1.29 13.07
C LYS A 133 3.44 -0.99 13.05
N VAL A 134 2.80 -1.37 14.13
CA VAL A 134 1.49 -0.81 14.49
C VAL A 134 1.64 0.69 14.65
N GLY A 135 0.82 1.46 13.92
CA GLY A 135 0.85 2.93 13.92
C GLY A 135 1.87 3.56 12.95
N ASP A 136 2.55 2.79 12.11
CA ASP A 136 3.42 3.36 11.07
C ASP A 136 2.62 4.11 9.99
N TYR A 137 1.37 3.75 9.77
CA TYR A 137 0.38 4.42 8.93
C TYR A 137 -1.02 4.15 9.52
N ASP A 138 -2.03 4.89 9.11
CA ASP A 138 -3.40 4.71 9.64
C ASP A 138 -4.17 3.64 8.87
N ILE A 139 -4.13 3.69 7.54
CA ILE A 139 -4.96 2.88 6.64
C ILE A 139 -4.10 2.11 5.66
N LEU A 140 -4.33 0.80 5.56
CA LEU A 140 -3.88 -0.03 4.44
C LEU A 140 -4.96 0.03 3.35
N ALA A 141 -4.59 0.43 2.14
CA ALA A 141 -5.47 0.48 0.97
C ALA A 141 -5.01 -0.53 -0.10
N VAL A 142 -5.91 -1.38 -0.56
CA VAL A 142 -5.62 -2.46 -1.52
C VAL A 142 -6.58 -2.38 -2.70
N PRO A 143 -6.10 -2.25 -3.96
CA PRO A 143 -6.97 -2.23 -5.13
C PRO A 143 -7.59 -3.60 -5.38
N LEU A 144 -8.90 -3.63 -5.60
CA LEU A 144 -9.66 -4.84 -5.93
C LEU A 144 -9.74 -5.13 -7.42
N TYR A 145 -9.02 -4.35 -8.24
CA TYR A 145 -9.01 -4.48 -9.70
C TYR A 145 -8.82 -5.93 -10.20
N PRO A 146 -7.93 -6.77 -9.60
CA PRO A 146 -7.74 -8.14 -10.05
C PRO A 146 -8.99 -9.02 -9.94
N PHE A 147 -9.93 -8.68 -9.05
CA PHE A 147 -11.13 -9.47 -8.79
C PHE A 147 -12.36 -8.98 -9.57
N CYS A 148 -12.50 -7.65 -9.73
CA CYS A 148 -13.73 -7.05 -10.26
C CYS A 148 -13.52 -6.14 -11.48
N SER A 149 -12.30 -6.03 -11.98
CA SER A 149 -11.92 -5.16 -13.13
C SER A 149 -12.31 -3.68 -12.93
N LYS A 150 -12.50 -3.25 -11.69
CA LYS A 150 -12.82 -1.87 -11.31
C LYS A 150 -11.80 -1.34 -10.31
N TRP A 151 -11.45 -0.05 -10.42
CA TRP A 151 -10.54 0.63 -9.47
C TRP A 151 -11.30 1.00 -8.20
N ILE A 152 -11.67 -0.03 -7.44
CA ILE A 152 -12.24 0.04 -6.10
C ILE A 152 -11.16 -0.41 -5.14
N TYR A 153 -11.12 0.17 -3.94
CA TYR A 153 -10.14 -0.17 -2.92
C TYR A 153 -10.81 -0.79 -1.71
N ALA A 154 -10.18 -1.82 -1.18
CA ALA A 154 -10.46 -2.32 0.16
C ALA A 154 -9.56 -1.60 1.15
N TYR A 155 -10.11 -1.20 2.28
CA TYR A 155 -9.43 -0.48 3.35
C TYR A 155 -9.44 -1.28 4.64
N LYS A 156 -8.34 -1.22 5.38
CA LYS A 156 -8.18 -1.83 6.69
C LYS A 156 -7.34 -0.91 7.58
N LEU A 157 -7.71 -0.78 8.86
CA LEU A 157 -6.88 -0.06 9.82
C LEU A 157 -5.54 -0.79 10.03
N ASN A 158 -4.44 -0.06 10.10
CA ASN A 158 -3.12 -0.60 10.38
C ASN A 158 -3.12 -1.50 11.62
N LYS A 159 -3.71 -1.05 12.71
CA LYS A 159 -3.78 -1.78 13.97
C LYS A 159 -4.50 -3.13 13.87
N ASN A 160 -5.42 -3.28 12.90
CA ASN A 160 -6.18 -4.48 12.63
C ASN A 160 -5.47 -5.42 11.62
N CYS A 161 -4.33 -5.00 11.07
CA CYS A 161 -3.49 -5.85 10.25
C CYS A 161 -2.87 -6.97 11.08
N LYS A 162 -2.61 -8.09 10.42
CA LYS A 162 -2.04 -9.27 11.06
C LYS A 162 -0.69 -8.94 11.70
N LYS A 163 -0.47 -9.38 12.93
CA LYS A 163 0.83 -9.28 13.60
C LYS A 163 1.83 -10.29 13.04
N SER A 164 3.10 -9.96 13.17
CA SER A 164 4.19 -10.86 12.78
C SER A 164 4.18 -12.14 13.63
N THR A 165 4.30 -13.28 12.96
CA THR A 165 4.50 -14.58 13.59
C THR A 165 5.91 -15.13 13.35
N TYR A 166 6.81 -14.31 12.84
CA TYR A 166 8.15 -14.73 12.49
C TYR A 166 8.96 -15.11 13.74
N LYS A 167 9.42 -16.35 13.77
CA LYS A 167 10.04 -16.96 14.97
C LYS A 167 11.36 -16.30 15.42
N LYS A 168 12.07 -15.58 14.51
CA LYS A 168 13.29 -14.85 14.88
C LYS A 168 13.04 -13.56 15.68
N TYR A 169 11.79 -13.08 15.70
CA TYR A 169 11.42 -11.98 16.58
C TYR A 169 10.99 -12.52 17.94
N SER A 170 11.39 -11.83 19.01
CA SER A 170 10.90 -12.09 20.35
C SER A 170 9.38 -11.87 20.44
N GLU A 171 8.76 -12.39 21.48
CA GLU A 171 7.33 -12.17 21.69
C GLU A 171 6.99 -10.70 21.88
N SER A 172 7.85 -9.95 22.60
CA SER A 172 7.73 -8.49 22.76
C SER A 172 7.80 -7.75 21.42
N GLN A 173 8.72 -8.10 20.53
CA GLN A 173 8.83 -7.50 19.20
C GLN A 173 7.61 -7.79 18.35
N ARG A 174 7.09 -9.03 18.36
CA ARG A 174 5.91 -9.45 17.58
C ARG A 174 4.64 -8.68 17.95
N LYS A 175 4.51 -8.18 19.18
CA LYS A 175 3.39 -7.32 19.57
C LYS A 175 3.31 -6.03 18.76
N TYR A 176 4.46 -5.48 18.39
CA TYR A 176 4.56 -4.20 17.68
C TYR A 176 4.70 -4.32 16.17
N LEU A 177 5.11 -5.47 15.66
CA LEU A 177 5.38 -5.68 14.24
C LEU A 177 4.18 -6.27 13.51
N LEU A 178 3.88 -5.70 12.34
CA LEU A 178 2.92 -6.29 11.41
C LEU A 178 3.54 -7.46 10.65
N SER A 179 2.73 -8.38 10.18
CA SER A 179 3.15 -9.41 9.23
C SER A 179 3.57 -8.75 7.91
N THR A 180 4.57 -9.32 7.24
CA THR A 180 4.95 -8.92 5.88
C THR A 180 3.89 -9.27 4.84
N THR A 181 2.88 -10.04 5.24
CA THR A 181 1.77 -10.42 4.37
C THR A 181 0.43 -10.25 5.08
N GLU A 182 -0.55 -9.74 4.34
CA GLU A 182 -1.94 -9.62 4.77
C GLU A 182 -2.84 -10.44 3.85
N LYS A 183 -3.86 -11.11 4.40
CA LYS A 183 -4.83 -11.86 3.60
C LYS A 183 -5.98 -10.95 3.17
N ILE A 184 -6.45 -11.15 1.96
CA ILE A 184 -7.64 -10.48 1.43
C ILE A 184 -8.50 -11.51 0.71
N THR A 185 -9.81 -11.36 0.80
CA THR A 185 -10.79 -12.18 0.10
C THR A 185 -11.65 -11.32 -0.82
N TYR A 186 -12.26 -11.93 -1.80
CA TYR A 186 -13.31 -11.29 -2.58
C TYR A 186 -14.46 -12.28 -2.85
N PRO A 187 -15.68 -12.02 -2.35
CA PRO A 187 -16.12 -10.86 -1.57
C PRO A 187 -15.31 -10.65 -0.28
N LEU A 188 -15.26 -9.38 0.20
CA LEU A 188 -14.49 -9.01 1.38
C LEU A 188 -15.05 -9.64 2.65
N GLU A 189 -14.17 -10.15 3.48
CA GLU A 189 -14.50 -10.61 4.82
C GLU A 189 -14.48 -9.49 5.86
N LYS A 190 -14.97 -9.77 7.05
CA LYS A 190 -14.98 -8.85 8.20
C LYS A 190 -13.60 -8.24 8.45
N GLY A 191 -13.57 -6.95 8.77
CA GLY A 191 -12.34 -6.19 9.01
C GLY A 191 -11.83 -5.42 7.79
N TRP A 192 -12.44 -5.62 6.63
CA TRP A 192 -12.22 -4.83 5.43
C TRP A 192 -13.47 -4.03 5.05
N THR A 193 -13.32 -2.85 4.49
CA THR A 193 -14.40 -2.05 3.92
C THR A 193 -13.98 -1.45 2.58
N THR A 194 -14.94 -1.19 1.69
CA THR A 194 -14.71 -0.40 0.47
C THR A 194 -15.06 1.07 0.65
N ASN A 195 -15.59 1.45 1.80
CA ASN A 195 -16.01 2.82 2.07
C ASN A 195 -14.88 3.62 2.74
N LEU A 196 -14.29 4.53 1.98
CA LEU A 196 -13.18 5.39 2.46
C LEU A 196 -13.62 6.31 3.60
N ASP A 197 -14.80 6.90 3.52
CA ASP A 197 -15.30 7.81 4.58
C ASP A 197 -15.53 7.06 5.90
N THR A 198 -15.97 5.82 5.84
CA THR A 198 -16.16 4.98 7.03
C THR A 198 -14.84 4.73 7.74
N ILE A 199 -13.83 4.25 7.00
CA ILE A 199 -12.53 3.92 7.61
C ILE A 199 -11.81 5.18 8.14
N ILE A 200 -11.94 6.32 7.45
CA ILE A 200 -11.39 7.60 7.94
C ILE A 200 -12.05 8.01 9.27
N LYS A 201 -13.38 7.88 9.38
CA LYS A 201 -14.08 8.19 10.64
C LYS A 201 -13.62 7.30 11.78
N GLU A 202 -13.32 6.03 11.53
CA GLU A 202 -12.75 5.14 12.54
C GLU A 202 -11.39 5.65 13.02
N VAL A 203 -10.49 6.05 12.10
CA VAL A 203 -9.18 6.66 12.47
C VAL A 203 -9.38 7.91 13.32
N VAL A 204 -10.27 8.83 12.90
CA VAL A 204 -10.51 10.08 13.62
C VAL A 204 -11.06 9.84 15.03
N ASN A 205 -11.99 8.90 15.17
CA ASN A 205 -12.57 8.58 16.48
C ASN A 205 -11.55 7.96 17.44
N GLU A 206 -10.55 7.26 16.91
CA GLU A 206 -9.47 6.70 17.73
C GLU A 206 -8.46 7.74 18.19
N ASN A 207 -8.12 8.68 17.32
CA ASN A 207 -7.18 9.76 17.67
C ASN A 207 -7.77 10.79 18.65
N ASN A 208 -9.09 10.75 18.88
CA ASN A 208 -9.78 11.61 19.84
C ASN A 208 -10.01 10.95 21.20
N LYS A 209 -9.57 9.69 21.38
CA LYS A 209 -9.59 8.96 22.67
C LYS A 209 -8.26 9.06 23.38
#